data_21f801e675e528ab7a5e9bed80075c7c
#
_entry.id   21f801e675e528ab7a5e9bed80075c7c
#
_cell.length_a   1.000
_cell.length_b   1.000
_cell.length_c   1.000
_cell.angle_alpha   90.00
_cell.angle_beta   90.00
_cell.angle_gamma   90.00
#
_symmetry.space_group_name_H-M   'P 1'
#
loop_
_entity.id
_entity.type
_entity.pdbx_description
1 polymer ?
#
loop_
_entity_poly.entity_id
_entity_poly.type
_entity_poly.pdbx_seq_one_letter_code
_entity_poly.pdbx_strand_id
1 'polypeptide(L)'
;MLLLALAGCGPLGPLSGGALRGPVHEGAVHDWSFTAGVETVQLETNPSDPHSVNTWCVGLDGKLYVPTSMIRGPKSPDERDWVKNVLANPAVRIRIDGEIYPLIATRVGDAAEYDAARAALEKKYGLDPAERDPERVIWIFRLG
;
A
#
# COMPACT_ATOMS: atom_id res chain seq x y z
N MET A 1 -15.51 -19.18 30.89
CA MET A 1 -15.87 -18.88 29.48
C MET A 1 -14.66 -18.23 28.82
N LEU A 2 -13.89 -19.03 28.09
CA LEU A 2 -12.64 -18.59 27.49
C LEU A 2 -12.96 -17.93 26.14
N LEU A 3 -12.86 -16.60 26.05
CA LEU A 3 -12.93 -15.91 24.79
C LEU A 3 -11.63 -16.22 24.02
N LEU A 4 -11.70 -17.14 23.06
CA LEU A 4 -10.67 -17.26 22.04
C LEU A 4 -10.77 -16.01 21.14
N ALA A 5 -9.90 -15.05 21.39
CA ALA A 5 -9.63 -14.01 20.42
C ALA A 5 -8.99 -14.69 19.19
N LEU A 6 -9.77 -14.86 18.14
CA LEU A 6 -9.25 -15.24 16.82
C LEU A 6 -8.33 -14.10 16.37
N ALA A 7 -7.04 -14.26 16.62
CA ALA A 7 -6.03 -13.39 16.06
C ALA A 7 -6.16 -13.44 14.52
N GLY A 8 -6.59 -12.35 13.94
CA GLY A 8 -6.70 -12.23 12.48
C GLY A 8 -5.34 -12.48 11.85
N CYS A 9 -5.29 -13.33 10.81
CA CYS A 9 -4.08 -13.60 10.05
C CYS A 9 -3.70 -12.40 9.15
N GLY A 10 -3.41 -11.25 9.77
CA GLY A 10 -2.82 -10.12 9.08
C GLY A 10 -1.30 -10.32 8.88
N PRO A 11 -0.66 -9.52 8.04
CA PRO A 11 0.77 -9.60 7.84
C PRO A 11 1.53 -9.22 9.10
N LEU A 12 2.56 -9.99 9.43
CA LEU A 12 3.46 -9.75 10.55
C LEU A 12 4.83 -9.33 10.00
N GLY A 13 5.13 -8.03 9.99
CA GLY A 13 6.40 -7.50 9.49
C GLY A 13 6.61 -7.82 8.00
N PRO A 14 7.76 -8.43 7.61
CA PRO A 14 8.05 -8.73 6.20
C PRO A 14 7.30 -9.95 5.66
N LEU A 15 6.60 -10.71 6.51
CA LEU A 15 5.89 -11.91 6.09
C LEU A 15 4.51 -11.55 5.53
N SER A 16 4.12 -12.25 4.45
CA SER A 16 2.77 -12.14 3.90
C SER A 16 1.76 -12.74 4.86
N GLY A 17 0.63 -12.04 5.04
CA GLY A 17 -0.56 -12.57 5.68
C GLY A 17 -1.56 -13.11 4.67
N GLY A 18 -2.67 -13.66 5.16
CA GLY A 18 -3.81 -14.08 4.36
C GLY A 18 -4.77 -12.93 4.08
N ALA A 19 -6.06 -13.27 3.95
CA ALA A 19 -7.12 -12.30 3.74
C ALA A 19 -7.25 -11.33 4.92
N LEU A 20 -7.46 -10.06 4.61
CA LEU A 20 -7.77 -9.04 5.61
C LEU A 20 -9.14 -9.27 6.22
N ARG A 21 -9.26 -8.98 7.52
CA ARG A 21 -10.51 -9.10 8.27
C ARG A 21 -10.82 -7.78 8.95
N GLY A 22 -12.09 -7.45 9.01
CA GLY A 22 -12.59 -6.25 9.65
C GLY A 22 -13.73 -5.62 8.88
N PRO A 23 -14.29 -4.50 9.39
CA PRO A 23 -15.35 -3.78 8.72
C PRO A 23 -14.86 -3.24 7.36
N VAL A 24 -15.74 -3.32 6.37
CA VAL A 24 -15.48 -2.82 5.03
C VAL A 24 -16.15 -1.46 4.86
N HIS A 25 -15.36 -0.47 4.46
CA HIS A 25 -15.85 0.86 4.17
C HIS A 25 -16.80 0.84 2.97
N GLU A 26 -17.92 1.54 3.09
CA GLU A 26 -18.88 1.74 2.00
C GLU A 26 -18.76 3.15 1.44
N GLY A 27 -18.83 3.26 0.13
CA GLY A 27 -18.77 4.53 -0.59
C GLY A 27 -17.35 4.96 -0.96
N ALA A 28 -17.28 6.00 -1.79
CA ALA A 28 -16.02 6.56 -2.26
C ALA A 28 -15.35 7.42 -1.17
N VAL A 29 -14.02 7.41 -1.15
CA VAL A 29 -13.22 8.29 -0.30
C VAL A 29 -12.55 9.33 -1.19
N HIS A 30 -12.76 10.61 -0.85
CA HIS A 30 -12.22 11.74 -1.60
C HIS A 30 -11.16 12.53 -0.83
N ASP A 31 -10.94 12.18 0.43
CA ASP A 31 -9.93 12.78 1.29
C ASP A 31 -9.22 11.68 2.09
N TRP A 32 -7.95 11.51 1.81
CA TRP A 32 -7.08 10.54 2.48
C TRP A 32 -6.12 11.20 3.49
N SER A 33 -6.37 12.46 3.86
CA SER A 33 -5.48 13.21 4.77
C SER A 33 -5.34 12.56 6.15
N PHE A 34 -6.34 11.79 6.59
CA PHE A 34 -6.27 11.05 7.86
C PHE A 34 -5.14 10.00 7.89
N THR A 35 -4.61 9.60 6.72
CA THR A 35 -3.49 8.66 6.64
C THR A 35 -2.15 9.28 7.03
N ALA A 36 -2.08 10.60 7.19
CA ALA A 36 -0.83 11.29 7.52
C ALA A 36 -0.19 10.79 8.84
N GLY A 37 -1.01 10.39 9.82
CA GLY A 37 -0.57 9.82 11.09
C GLY A 37 -0.40 8.29 11.09
N VAL A 38 -0.64 7.64 9.96
CA VAL A 38 -0.57 6.17 9.83
C VAL A 38 0.73 5.78 9.19
N GLU A 39 1.59 5.07 9.91
CA GLU A 39 2.92 4.69 9.41
C GLU A 39 2.82 3.57 8.37
N THR A 40 2.14 2.48 8.70
CA THR A 40 1.97 1.32 7.83
C THR A 40 0.51 0.95 7.66
N VAL A 41 0.19 0.46 6.48
CA VAL A 41 -1.11 -0.08 6.11
C VAL A 41 -0.96 -1.51 5.64
N GLN A 42 -2.05 -2.23 5.52
CA GLN A 42 -2.05 -3.61 5.02
C GLN A 42 -2.71 -3.64 3.65
N LEU A 43 -1.96 -4.08 2.65
CA LEU A 43 -2.43 -4.20 1.27
C LEU A 43 -2.68 -5.66 0.94
N GLU A 44 -3.92 -5.98 0.57
CA GLU A 44 -4.35 -7.30 0.11
C GLU A 44 -4.48 -7.30 -1.40
N THR A 45 -3.87 -8.30 -2.03
CA THR A 45 -3.91 -8.52 -3.47
C THR A 45 -4.38 -9.93 -3.79
N ASN A 46 -4.66 -10.21 -5.06
CA ASN A 46 -5.10 -11.50 -5.56
C ASN A 46 -6.42 -11.98 -4.91
N PRO A 47 -7.58 -11.43 -5.28
CA PRO A 47 -8.86 -11.72 -4.62
C PRO A 47 -9.26 -13.20 -4.60
N SER A 48 -8.83 -14.00 -5.58
CA SER A 48 -9.13 -15.43 -5.64
C SER A 48 -8.34 -16.29 -4.65
N ASP A 49 -7.18 -15.79 -4.21
CA ASP A 49 -6.32 -16.39 -3.18
C ASP A 49 -5.62 -15.26 -2.43
N PRO A 50 -6.31 -14.56 -1.50
CA PRO A 50 -5.83 -13.31 -0.93
C PRO A 50 -4.54 -13.44 -0.15
N HIS A 51 -3.60 -12.54 -0.44
CA HIS A 51 -2.37 -12.32 0.31
C HIS A 51 -2.26 -10.86 0.69
N SER A 52 -1.80 -10.58 1.90
CA SER A 52 -1.64 -9.23 2.41
C SER A 52 -0.21 -8.96 2.87
N VAL A 53 0.25 -7.73 2.67
CA VAL A 53 1.56 -7.26 3.08
C VAL A 53 1.44 -5.92 3.81
N ASN A 54 2.39 -5.62 4.68
CA ASN A 54 2.55 -4.28 5.24
C ASN A 54 3.25 -3.38 4.22
N THR A 55 2.74 -2.18 4.03
CA THR A 55 3.34 -1.21 3.11
C THR A 55 3.13 0.21 3.61
N TRP A 56 3.80 1.14 2.95
CA TRP A 56 3.62 2.57 3.16
C TRP A 56 2.49 3.11 2.28
N CYS A 57 1.97 4.27 2.64
CA CYS A 57 1.02 5.00 1.82
C CYS A 57 1.11 6.49 2.08
N VAL A 58 0.61 7.28 1.15
CA VAL A 58 0.42 8.72 1.31
C VAL A 58 -0.86 9.17 0.63
N GLY A 59 -1.61 10.04 1.30
CA GLY A 59 -2.71 10.78 0.70
C GLY A 59 -2.21 12.07 0.08
N LEU A 60 -2.63 12.35 -1.15
CA LEU A 60 -2.29 13.58 -1.87
C LEU A 60 -3.40 13.92 -2.87
N ASP A 61 -3.91 15.15 -2.81
CA ASP A 61 -4.92 15.66 -3.74
C ASP A 61 -6.14 14.73 -3.89
N GLY A 62 -6.64 14.23 -2.77
CA GLY A 62 -7.81 13.35 -2.73
C GLY A 62 -7.56 11.92 -3.23
N LYS A 63 -6.32 11.54 -3.45
CA LYS A 63 -5.91 10.21 -3.93
C LYS A 63 -4.99 9.55 -2.92
N LEU A 64 -4.99 8.22 -2.93
CA LEU A 64 -4.12 7.40 -2.09
C LEU A 64 -3.04 6.75 -2.97
N TYR A 65 -1.81 6.79 -2.51
CA TYR A 65 -0.66 6.22 -3.23
C TYR A 65 0.09 5.22 -2.37
N VAL A 66 0.52 4.13 -2.99
CA VAL A 66 1.32 3.08 -2.38
C VAL A 66 2.57 2.85 -3.22
N PRO A 67 3.77 2.94 -2.63
CA PRO A 67 5.01 2.69 -3.36
C PRO A 67 5.43 1.22 -3.29
N THR A 68 6.27 0.83 -4.23
CA THR A 68 7.12 -0.35 -4.06
C THR A 68 8.26 -0.04 -3.08
N SER A 69 9.19 -0.97 -2.92
CA SER A 69 10.28 -0.84 -1.93
C SER A 69 11.11 0.45 -2.13
N MET A 70 10.99 1.40 -1.22
CA MET A 70 11.69 2.69 -1.33
C MET A 70 13.11 2.66 -0.76
N ILE A 71 13.34 1.89 0.31
CA ILE A 71 14.65 1.87 1.01
C ILE A 71 15.17 0.48 1.29
N ARG A 72 14.28 -0.51 1.42
CA ARG A 72 14.66 -1.91 1.76
C ARG A 72 13.97 -2.88 0.82
N GLY A 73 14.52 -4.10 0.77
CA GLY A 73 13.99 -5.16 -0.07
C GLY A 73 14.47 -5.05 -1.52
N PRO A 74 13.81 -5.76 -2.44
CA PRO A 74 14.23 -5.81 -3.84
C PRO A 74 14.31 -4.43 -4.47
N LYS A 75 15.33 -4.22 -5.30
CA LYS A 75 15.51 -2.96 -6.03
C LYS A 75 14.66 -2.88 -7.30
N SER A 76 14.14 -4.02 -7.76
CA SER A 76 13.24 -4.10 -8.91
C SER A 76 11.81 -4.40 -8.43
N PRO A 77 10.81 -3.59 -8.84
CA PRO A 77 9.44 -3.75 -8.36
C PRO A 77 8.80 -5.09 -8.67
N ASP A 78 9.14 -5.68 -9.82
CA ASP A 78 8.61 -6.96 -10.29
C ASP A 78 9.10 -8.18 -9.49
N GLU A 79 10.05 -8.01 -8.60
CA GLU A 79 10.46 -9.05 -7.64
C GLU A 79 9.49 -9.18 -6.45
N ARG A 80 8.56 -8.24 -6.28
CA ARG A 80 7.52 -8.31 -5.24
C ARG A 80 6.30 -9.08 -5.73
N ASP A 81 5.89 -10.09 -4.99
CA ASP A 81 4.72 -10.91 -5.35
C ASP A 81 3.43 -10.09 -5.41
N TRP A 82 3.24 -9.15 -4.48
CA TRP A 82 2.06 -8.30 -4.52
C TRP A 82 1.99 -7.43 -5.78
N VAL A 83 3.14 -7.00 -6.32
CA VAL A 83 3.20 -6.26 -7.58
C VAL A 83 2.78 -7.15 -8.75
N LYS A 84 3.27 -8.37 -8.80
CA LYS A 84 2.85 -9.37 -9.81
C LYS A 84 1.35 -9.61 -9.74
N ASN A 85 0.81 -9.72 -8.53
CA ASN A 85 -0.62 -9.91 -8.30
C ASN A 85 -1.44 -8.73 -8.83
N VAL A 86 -1.02 -7.50 -8.55
CA VAL A 86 -1.70 -6.27 -9.01
C VAL A 86 -1.66 -6.15 -10.54
N LEU A 87 -0.53 -6.51 -11.16
CA LEU A 87 -0.42 -6.51 -12.62
C LEU A 87 -1.34 -7.53 -13.28
N ALA A 88 -1.59 -8.66 -12.62
CA ALA A 88 -2.51 -9.70 -13.09
C ALA A 88 -3.98 -9.34 -12.79
N ASN A 89 -4.27 -8.76 -11.65
CA ASN A 89 -5.61 -8.31 -11.24
C ASN A 89 -5.48 -7.06 -10.36
N PRO A 90 -5.94 -5.89 -10.84
CA PRO A 90 -5.76 -4.62 -10.14
C PRO A 90 -6.70 -4.43 -8.93
N ALA A 91 -7.65 -5.32 -8.70
CA ALA A 91 -8.52 -5.26 -7.54
C ALA A 91 -7.71 -5.52 -6.26
N VAL A 92 -7.74 -4.57 -5.34
CA VAL A 92 -7.03 -4.63 -4.06
C VAL A 92 -7.96 -4.26 -2.92
N ARG A 93 -7.58 -4.61 -1.71
CA ARG A 93 -8.17 -4.07 -0.49
C ARG A 93 -7.07 -3.54 0.40
N ILE A 94 -7.28 -2.41 1.00
CA ILE A 94 -6.32 -1.83 1.94
C ILE A 94 -6.99 -1.63 3.29
N ARG A 95 -6.31 -2.08 4.36
CA ARG A 95 -6.78 -1.86 5.72
C ARG A 95 -5.99 -0.73 6.35
N ILE A 96 -6.71 0.28 6.82
CA ILE A 96 -6.17 1.48 7.47
C ILE A 96 -6.93 1.69 8.76
N ASP A 97 -6.24 1.72 9.89
CA ASP A 97 -6.86 1.87 11.22
C ASP A 97 -8.02 0.89 11.46
N GLY A 98 -7.87 -0.34 11.01
CA GLY A 98 -8.84 -1.41 11.22
C GLY A 98 -10.01 -1.45 10.22
N GLU A 99 -10.17 -0.47 9.35
CA GLU A 99 -11.20 -0.43 8.30
C GLU A 99 -10.62 -0.80 6.95
N ILE A 100 -11.37 -1.59 6.18
CA ILE A 100 -10.96 -2.11 4.87
C ILE A 100 -11.59 -1.29 3.76
N TYR A 101 -10.78 -0.85 2.82
CA TYR A 101 -11.20 -0.08 1.64
C TYR A 101 -10.94 -0.90 0.37
N PRO A 102 -12.01 -1.39 -0.33
CA PRO A 102 -11.86 -2.00 -1.64
C PRO A 102 -11.54 -0.93 -2.68
N LEU A 103 -10.45 -1.10 -3.41
CA LEU A 103 -9.94 -0.10 -4.37
C LEU A 103 -9.41 -0.79 -5.62
N ILE A 104 -9.10 0.01 -6.63
CA ILE A 104 -8.42 -0.43 -7.85
C ILE A 104 -7.03 0.22 -7.89
N ALA A 105 -6.02 -0.60 -8.10
CA ALA A 105 -4.65 -0.12 -8.21
C ALA A 105 -4.30 0.21 -9.67
N THR A 106 -3.78 1.41 -9.88
CA THR A 106 -3.29 1.86 -11.19
C THR A 106 -1.86 2.33 -11.04
N ARG A 107 -0.95 1.78 -11.83
CA ARG A 107 0.43 2.27 -11.84
C ARG A 107 0.47 3.69 -12.37
N VAL A 108 1.11 4.58 -11.63
CA VAL A 108 1.28 5.98 -12.04
C VAL A 108 2.28 6.06 -13.17
N GLY A 109 1.80 6.47 -14.35
CA GLY A 109 2.63 6.64 -15.56
C GLY A 109 2.94 8.10 -15.91
N ASP A 110 2.14 9.05 -15.40
CA ASP A 110 2.40 10.48 -15.60
C ASP A 110 3.57 10.93 -14.73
N ALA A 111 4.57 11.58 -15.35
CA ALA A 111 5.79 11.98 -14.66
C ALA A 111 5.54 13.00 -13.56
N ALA A 112 4.66 13.97 -13.78
CA ALA A 112 4.34 15.00 -12.79
C ALA A 112 3.61 14.41 -11.58
N GLU A 113 2.65 13.52 -11.81
CA GLU A 113 1.94 12.80 -10.73
C GLU A 113 2.91 11.90 -9.95
N TYR A 114 3.77 11.18 -10.64
CA TYR A 114 4.79 10.34 -10.02
C TYR A 114 5.72 11.15 -9.13
N ASP A 115 6.26 12.25 -9.62
CA ASP A 115 7.19 13.10 -8.87
C ASP A 115 6.53 13.70 -7.64
N ALA A 116 5.28 14.15 -7.76
CA ALA A 116 4.52 14.70 -6.64
C ALA A 116 4.22 13.63 -5.57
N ALA A 117 3.79 12.44 -5.98
CA ALA A 117 3.52 11.33 -5.06
C ALA A 117 4.80 10.85 -4.37
N ARG A 118 5.91 10.74 -5.11
CA ARG A 118 7.21 10.37 -4.54
C ARG A 118 7.69 11.39 -3.52
N ALA A 119 7.60 12.68 -3.84
CA ALA A 119 7.98 13.74 -2.92
C ALA A 119 7.12 13.73 -1.64
N ALA A 120 5.81 13.48 -1.76
CA ALA A 120 4.92 13.36 -0.62
C ALA A 120 5.26 12.14 0.26
N LEU A 121 5.61 11.01 -0.33
CA LEU A 121 6.09 9.83 0.39
C LEU A 121 7.41 10.11 1.12
N GLU A 122 8.36 10.71 0.44
CA GLU A 122 9.65 11.07 1.03
C GLU A 122 9.49 12.03 2.21
N LYS A 123 8.62 13.03 2.07
CA LYS A 123 8.30 13.96 3.16
C LYS A 123 7.66 13.25 4.35
N LYS A 124 6.66 12.41 4.12
CA LYS A 124 5.96 11.67 5.18
C LYS A 124 6.89 10.76 5.96
N TYR A 125 7.77 10.06 5.26
CA TYR A 125 8.65 9.05 5.87
C TYR A 125 10.07 9.55 6.18
N GLY A 126 10.31 10.85 6.05
CA GLY A 126 11.59 11.45 6.42
C GLY A 126 12.76 11.03 5.55
N LEU A 127 12.53 10.79 4.26
CA LEU A 127 13.57 10.42 3.31
C LEU A 127 14.14 11.66 2.61
N ASP A 128 15.46 11.73 2.51
CA ASP A 128 16.16 12.79 1.79
C ASP A 128 16.26 12.47 0.30
N PRO A 129 15.69 13.32 -0.59
CA PRO A 129 15.80 13.10 -2.04
C PRO A 129 17.25 13.04 -2.55
N ALA A 130 18.19 13.69 -1.85
CA ALA A 130 19.61 13.64 -2.20
C ALA A 130 20.25 12.27 -1.95
N GLU A 131 19.62 11.44 -1.11
CA GLU A 131 20.11 10.10 -0.73
C GLU A 131 19.42 8.97 -1.50
N ARG A 132 18.70 9.28 -2.57
CA ARG A 132 18.06 8.27 -3.41
C ARG A 132 19.09 7.30 -3.97
N ASP A 133 18.78 6.00 -3.89
CA ASP A 133 19.57 4.96 -4.55
C ASP A 133 19.29 4.97 -6.05
N PRO A 134 20.25 5.30 -6.91
CA PRO A 134 20.05 5.40 -8.36
C PRO A 134 19.78 4.02 -9.03
N GLU A 135 20.13 2.93 -8.36
CA GLU A 135 19.89 1.58 -8.87
C GLU A 135 18.51 1.04 -8.51
N ARG A 136 17.84 1.69 -7.55
CA ARG A 136 16.50 1.26 -7.10
C ARG A 136 15.43 1.84 -8.00
N VAL A 137 14.64 0.97 -8.61
CA VAL A 137 13.43 1.35 -9.35
C VAL A 137 12.24 1.33 -8.40
N ILE A 138 11.50 2.43 -8.33
CA ILE A 138 10.30 2.56 -7.51
C ILE A 138 9.11 2.78 -8.43
N TRP A 139 8.12 1.90 -8.32
CA TRP A 139 6.81 2.14 -8.89
C TRP A 139 5.89 2.68 -7.82
N ILE A 140 4.97 3.53 -8.22
CA ILE A 140 3.92 4.06 -7.35
C ILE A 140 2.59 3.70 -7.96
N PHE A 141 1.69 3.16 -7.12
CA PHE A 141 0.33 2.83 -7.52
C PHE A 141 -0.63 3.81 -6.88
N ARG A 142 -1.55 4.33 -7.68
CA ARG A 142 -2.70 5.08 -7.21
C ARG A 142 -3.82 4.10 -6.93
N LEU A 143 -4.40 4.19 -5.74
CA LEU A 143 -5.53 3.37 -5.32
C LEU A 143 -6.82 4.20 -5.33
N GLY A 144 -7.79 3.78 -6.10
CA GLY A 144 -9.04 4.54 -6.21
C GLY A 144 -10.20 3.78 -6.83
#